data_7af5a5954e26079b5dabb65eaa536b77
#
_entry.id   7af5a5954e26079b5dabb65eaa536b77
#
_cell.length_a   1.000
_cell.length_b   1.000
_cell.length_c   1.000
_cell.angle_alpha   90.00
_cell.angle_beta   90.00
_cell.angle_gamma   90.00
#
_symmetry.space_group_name_H-M   'P 1'
#
loop_
_entity.id
_entity.type
_entity.pdbx_description
1 polymer ?
#
loop_
_entity_poly.entity_id
_entity_poly.type
_entity_poly.pdbx_seq_one_letter_code
_entity_poly.pdbx_strand_id
1 'polypeptide(L)' 'MELVTEDLEQLLRDAFPEADEVRVTDRTGGGDHFLVEVTSARFDGLSLLEQHKLVNEALAAPFAAGTIHEMRIKTKGTA' A
#
# COMPACT_ATOMS: atom_id res chain seq x y z
N MET A 1 9.36 13.48 11.48
CA MET A 1 7.90 13.25 11.59
C MET A 1 7.61 11.80 11.25
N GLU A 2 6.97 11.09 12.15
CA GLU A 2 6.65 9.69 11.94
C GLU A 2 5.44 9.53 11.04
N LEU A 3 5.54 8.58 10.11
CA LEU A 3 4.38 8.18 9.33
C LEU A 3 3.54 7.23 10.17
N VAL A 4 2.23 7.44 10.15
CA VAL A 4 1.29 6.52 10.77
C VAL A 4 0.52 5.79 9.66
N THR A 5 -0.17 4.71 10.04
CA THR A 5 -0.91 3.90 9.06
C THR A 5 -1.93 4.72 8.27
N GLU A 6 -2.53 5.73 8.89
CA GLU A 6 -3.49 6.61 8.25
C GLU A 6 -2.88 7.39 7.09
N ASP A 7 -1.63 7.83 7.24
CA ASP A 7 -0.94 8.57 6.17
C ASP A 7 -0.72 7.68 4.95
N LEU A 8 -0.32 6.43 5.19
CA LEU A 8 -0.13 5.46 4.11
C LEU A 8 -1.45 5.08 3.46
N GLU A 9 -2.51 4.91 4.24
CA GLU A 9 -3.83 4.65 3.71
C GLU A 9 -4.31 5.79 2.82
N GLN A 10 -4.05 7.03 3.21
CA GLN A 10 -4.45 8.18 2.42
C GLN A 10 -3.73 8.22 1.06
N LEU A 11 -2.43 7.94 1.06
CA LEU A 11 -1.66 7.86 -0.18
C LEU A 11 -2.21 6.78 -1.10
N LEU A 12 -2.59 5.63 -0.54
CA LEU A 12 -3.16 4.54 -1.31
C LEU A 12 -4.54 4.88 -1.84
N ARG A 13 -5.39 5.54 -1.04
CA ARG A 13 -6.70 5.97 -1.50
C ARG A 13 -6.62 7.02 -2.59
N ASP A 14 -5.62 7.89 -2.52
CA ASP A 14 -5.39 8.89 -3.57
C ASP A 14 -4.96 8.22 -4.88
N ALA A 15 -4.14 7.18 -4.80
CA ALA A 15 -3.68 6.43 -5.97
C ALA A 15 -4.76 5.48 -6.50
N PHE A 16 -5.60 4.95 -5.62
CA PHE A 16 -6.65 3.99 -5.97
C PHE A 16 -8.01 4.48 -5.47
N PRO A 17 -8.56 5.55 -6.06
CA PRO A 17 -9.80 6.16 -5.55
C PRO A 17 -11.03 5.23 -5.65
N GLU A 18 -10.96 4.21 -6.47
CA GLU A 18 -12.03 3.22 -6.64
C GLU A 18 -11.78 1.93 -5.86
N ALA A 19 -10.78 1.90 -5.00
CA ALA A 19 -10.49 0.70 -4.22
C ALA A 19 -11.65 0.37 -3.28
N ASP A 20 -12.03 -0.91 -3.27
CA ASP A 20 -13.08 -1.40 -2.36
C ASP A 20 -12.56 -1.47 -0.93
N GLU A 21 -11.27 -1.78 -0.78
CA GLU A 21 -10.65 -1.86 0.53
C GLU A 21 -9.20 -1.38 0.46
N VAL A 22 -8.82 -0.57 1.42
CA VAL A 22 -7.43 -0.18 1.66
C VAL A 22 -7.17 -0.34 3.15
N ARG A 23 -6.21 -1.17 3.50
CA ARG A 23 -5.85 -1.39 4.90
C ARG A 23 -4.34 -1.37 5.06
N VAL A 24 -3.86 -0.66 6.05
CA VAL A 24 -2.46 -0.63 6.42
C VAL A 24 -2.34 -0.99 7.89
N THR A 25 -1.52 -1.99 8.19
CA THR A 25 -1.28 -2.45 9.55
C THR A 25 0.20 -2.27 9.89
N ASP A 26 0.48 -1.67 11.03
CA ASP A 26 1.83 -1.58 11.56
C ASP A 26 2.13 -2.91 12.26
N ARG A 27 3.06 -3.69 11.71
CA ARG A 27 3.33 -5.06 12.16
C ARG A 27 4.11 -5.14 13.45
N THR A 28 4.92 -4.14 13.75
CA THR A 28 5.83 -4.16 14.90
C THR A 28 5.48 -3.14 15.98
N GLY A 29 4.59 -2.21 15.66
CA GLY A 29 4.29 -1.09 16.54
C GLY A 29 5.36 0.01 16.51
N GLY A 30 6.44 -0.19 15.73
CA GLY A 30 7.54 0.77 15.63
C GLY A 30 7.41 1.79 14.51
N GLY A 31 6.40 1.65 13.65
CA GLY A 31 6.17 2.59 12.55
C GLY A 31 7.10 2.43 11.36
N ASP A 32 7.74 1.28 11.20
CA ASP A 32 8.70 1.04 10.11
C ASP A 32 8.43 -0.23 9.30
N HIS A 33 7.63 -1.14 9.83
CA HIS A 33 7.26 -2.39 9.15
C HIS A 33 5.75 -2.46 8.98
N PHE A 34 5.28 -2.48 7.74
CA PHE A 34 3.86 -2.39 7.44
C PHE A 34 3.35 -3.55 6.61
N LEU A 35 2.10 -3.92 6.83
CA LEU A 35 1.33 -4.78 5.95
C LEU A 35 0.32 -3.90 5.22
N VAL A 36 0.37 -3.91 3.90
CA VAL A 36 -0.50 -3.11 3.04
C VAL A 36 -1.43 -4.05 2.28
N GLU A 37 -2.73 -3.83 2.41
CA GLU A 37 -3.75 -4.62 1.72
C GLU A 37 -4.64 -3.69 0.89
N VAL A 38 -4.72 -3.96 -0.42
CA VAL A 38 -5.54 -3.17 -1.33
C VAL A 38 -6.37 -4.09 -2.21
N THR A 39 -7.67 -3.85 -2.24
CA THR A 39 -8.60 -4.54 -3.14
C THR A 39 -9.16 -3.52 -4.11
N SER A 40 -8.92 -3.72 -5.40
CA SER A 40 -9.34 -2.77 -6.42
C SER A 40 -9.56 -3.44 -7.77
N ALA A 41 -10.54 -2.96 -8.51
CA ALA A 41 -10.79 -3.38 -9.87
C ALA A 41 -9.59 -3.09 -10.80
N ARG A 42 -8.73 -2.15 -10.43
CA ARG A 42 -7.52 -1.84 -11.20
C ARG A 42 -6.55 -3.02 -11.28
N PHE A 43 -6.67 -3.96 -10.36
CA PHE A 43 -5.82 -5.15 -10.34
C PHE A 43 -6.35 -6.29 -11.20
N ASP A 44 -7.59 -6.17 -11.68
CA ASP A 44 -8.20 -7.21 -12.50
C ASP A 44 -7.41 -7.38 -13.80
N GLY A 45 -7.04 -8.61 -14.09
CA GLY A 45 -6.26 -8.93 -15.31
C GLY A 45 -4.78 -8.65 -15.21
N LEU A 46 -4.29 -8.09 -14.10
CA LEU A 46 -2.85 -7.83 -13.90
C LEU A 46 -2.18 -9.01 -13.20
N SER A 47 -0.90 -9.22 -13.53
CA SER A 47 -0.08 -10.18 -12.79
C SER A 47 0.17 -9.66 -11.37
N LEU A 48 0.55 -10.56 -10.47
CA LEU A 48 0.88 -10.18 -9.09
C LEU A 48 2.00 -9.14 -9.06
N LEU A 49 3.00 -9.32 -9.91
CA LEU A 49 4.12 -8.38 -10.03
C LEU A 49 3.64 -6.98 -10.42
N GLU A 50 2.76 -6.90 -11.41
CA GLU A 50 2.21 -5.62 -11.85
C GLU A 50 1.36 -4.95 -10.78
N GLN A 51 0.58 -5.73 -10.04
CA GLN A 51 -0.22 -5.23 -8.91
C GLN A 51 0.67 -4.63 -7.84
N HIS A 52 1.72 -5.35 -7.44
CA HIS A 52 2.67 -4.88 -6.43
C HIS A 52 3.41 -3.62 -6.90
N LYS A 53 3.72 -3.54 -8.18
CA LYS A 53 4.38 -2.39 -8.76
C LYS A 53 3.56 -1.11 -8.59
N LEU A 54 2.25 -1.20 -8.82
CA LEU A 54 1.35 -0.07 -8.64
C LEU A 54 1.32 0.41 -7.19
N VAL A 55 1.30 -0.52 -6.24
CA VAL A 55 1.33 -0.17 -4.82
C VAL A 55 2.65 0.47 -4.45
N ASN A 56 3.76 -0.07 -4.93
CA ASN A 56 5.09 0.50 -4.68
C ASN A 56 5.20 1.93 -5.22
N GLU A 57 4.64 2.20 -6.39
CA GLU A 57 4.62 3.55 -6.95
C GLU A 57 3.82 4.51 -6.09
N ALA A 58 2.69 4.05 -5.54
CA ALA A 58 1.85 4.87 -4.68
C ALA A 58 2.56 5.28 -3.38
N LEU A 59 3.46 4.43 -2.90
CA LEU A 59 4.19 4.64 -1.65
C LEU A 59 5.67 4.99 -1.88
N ALA A 60 6.03 5.41 -3.08
CA ALA A 60 7.42 5.70 -3.44
C ALA A 60 8.05 6.78 -2.57
N ALA A 61 7.32 7.84 -2.24
CA ALA A 61 7.85 8.95 -1.46
C ALA A 61 8.28 8.53 -0.05
N PRO A 62 7.46 7.83 0.76
CA PRO A 62 7.91 7.37 2.07
C PRO A 62 9.04 6.35 1.99
N PHE A 63 9.08 5.51 0.96
CA PHE A 63 10.20 4.59 0.76
C PHE A 63 11.50 5.34 0.48
N ALA A 64 11.46 6.31 -0.42
CA ALA A 64 12.63 7.12 -0.76
C ALA A 64 13.15 7.92 0.44
N ALA A 65 12.26 8.32 1.33
CA ALA A 65 12.64 9.04 2.54
C ALA A 65 13.23 8.13 3.63
N GLY A 66 13.21 6.80 3.42
CA GLY A 66 13.72 5.85 4.39
C GLY A 66 12.83 5.64 5.62
N THR A 67 11.58 6.09 5.54
CA THR A 67 10.63 5.99 6.65
C THR A 67 10.07 4.56 6.78
N ILE A 68 9.95 3.85 5.66
CA ILE A 68 9.48 2.46 5.62
C ILE A 68 10.68 1.55 5.41
N HIS A 69 10.95 0.65 6.34
CA HIS A 69 12.04 -0.32 6.23
C HIS A 69 11.58 -1.61 5.57
N GLU A 70 10.37 -2.05 5.88
CA GLU A 70 9.81 -3.24 5.30
C GLU A 70 8.32 -3.04 5.04
N MET A 71 7.85 -3.54 3.91
CA MET A 71 6.44 -3.51 3.57
C MET A 71 6.05 -4.82 2.91
N ARG A 72 5.03 -5.47 3.45
CA ARG A 72 4.40 -6.60 2.80
C ARG A 72 3.16 -6.10 2.09
N ILE A 73 2.97 -6.58 0.88
CA ILE A 73 1.88 -6.12 0.02
C ILE A 73 0.97 -7.30 -0.30
N LYS A 74 -0.32 -7.11 -0.06
CA LYS A 74 -1.36 -8.03 -0.51
C LYS A 74 -2.31 -7.26 -1.40
N THR A 75 -2.52 -7.76 -2.60
CA THR A 75 -3.43 -7.14 -3.55
C THR A 75 -4.48 -8.13 -3.99
N LYS A 76 -5.65 -7.63 -4.34
CA LYS A 76 -6.75 -8.45 -4.80
C LYS A 76 -7.59 -7.66 -5.79
N GLY A 77 -7.96 -8.32 -6.90
CA GLY A 77 -8.93 -7.79 -7.83
C GLY A 77 -10.35 -8.01 -7.32
N THR A 78 -11.31 -7.43 -8.01
CA THR A 78 -12.74 -7.56 -7.68
C THR A 78 -13.45 -8.58 -8.57
N ALA A 79 -12.79 -9.03 -9.62
CA ALA A 79 -13.34 -10.03 -10.54
C ALA A 79 -13.19 -11.44 -9.97
#